data_1f7d9a18fb18f0eadc2ec7395d88665e
#
_entry.id   1f7d9a18fb18f0eadc2ec7395d88665e
#
_cell.length_a   1.000
_cell.length_b   1.000
_cell.length_c   1.000
_cell.angle_alpha   90.00
_cell.angle_beta   90.00
_cell.angle_gamma   90.00
#
_symmetry.space_group_name_H-M   'P 1'
#
loop_
_entity.id
_entity.type
_entity.pdbx_description
1 polymer ?
#
loop_
_entity_poly.entity_id
_entity_poly.type
_entity_poly.pdbx_seq_one_letter_code
_entity_poly.pdbx_strand_id
1 'polypeptide(L)'
;MTATLTAPATTTPKLLREAVLLDGFATLPSGVLLTALAGVLDEPFGIPTGVLLGAGLFFVAWGALVLFLGFRPVVNRRATIAVGIVNIVCAVDGFVVELAGVGELTTLGSVLLVALSVVVLALGALQVFAATRGSRA
;
A
#
# COMPACT_ATOMS: atom_id res chain seq x y z
N MET A 1 13.83 37.67 -23.23
CA MET A 1 13.71 37.22 -22.93
C MET A 1 13.49 36.19 -22.66
N THR A 2 13.50 35.70 -22.44
CA THR A 2 13.37 34.86 -22.30
C THR A 2 12.94 34.11 -21.68
N ALA A 3 12.63 33.91 -21.44
CA ALA A 3 12.23 33.28 -20.87
C ALA A 3 12.03 32.40 -20.51
N THR A 4 11.93 32.19 -20.05
CA THR A 4 11.75 31.50 -19.50
C THR A 4 11.32 30.56 -19.34
N LEU A 5 11.31 30.30 -19.74
CA LEU A 5 10.96 29.39 -19.81
C LEU A 5 10.97 28.42 -19.13
N THR A 6 10.85 28.26 -18.57
CA THR A 6 10.79 27.51 -17.71
C THR A 6 10.09 26.41 -17.79
N ALA A 7 10.54 25.57 -17.86
CA ALA A 7 10.06 24.41 -17.86
C ALA A 7 9.50 24.01 -16.69
N PRO A 8 8.52 23.73 -16.60
CA PRO A 8 8.00 23.40 -15.50
C PRO A 8 8.14 22.13 -15.09
N ALA A 9 8.02 21.91 -14.42
CA ALA A 9 7.68 21.00 -13.77
C ALA A 9 7.76 19.69 -14.22
N THR A 10 8.80 19.29 -14.46
CA THR A 10 9.06 17.92 -14.58
C THR A 10 9.47 17.32 -13.27
N THR A 11 9.57 18.10 -12.21
CA THR A 11 9.93 17.56 -10.91
C THR A 11 8.73 17.05 -10.16
N THR A 12 8.86 15.86 -9.61
CA THR A 12 7.83 15.27 -8.75
C THR A 12 7.88 15.94 -7.38
N PRO A 13 6.74 16.38 -6.85
CA PRO A 13 6.71 16.85 -5.47
C PRO A 13 7.24 15.79 -4.52
N LYS A 14 8.00 16.25 -3.53
CA LYS A 14 8.64 15.34 -2.57
C LYS A 14 7.62 14.48 -1.84
N LEU A 15 6.52 15.08 -1.39
CA LEU A 15 5.49 14.34 -0.66
C LEU A 15 4.89 13.22 -1.50
N LEU A 16 4.65 13.47 -2.79
CA LEU A 16 4.09 12.48 -3.70
C LEU A 16 5.01 11.26 -3.81
N ARG A 17 6.28 11.49 -4.02
CA ARG A 17 7.27 10.41 -4.12
C ARG A 17 7.43 9.66 -2.82
N GLU A 18 7.52 10.38 -1.71
CA GLU A 18 7.68 9.77 -0.39
C GLU A 18 6.47 8.91 -0.02
N ALA A 19 5.26 9.36 -0.34
CA ALA A 19 4.06 8.59 -0.07
C ALA A 19 4.06 7.26 -0.83
N VAL A 20 4.47 7.28 -2.09
CA VAL A 20 4.54 6.07 -2.91
C VAL A 20 5.66 5.14 -2.44
N LEU A 21 6.84 5.68 -2.20
CA LEU A 21 7.99 4.87 -1.76
C LEU A 21 7.75 4.28 -0.37
N LEU A 22 7.15 5.02 0.54
CA LEU A 22 6.84 4.52 1.87
C LEU A 22 5.92 3.29 1.79
N ASP A 23 4.89 3.37 0.96
CA ASP A 23 3.98 2.24 0.73
C ASP A 23 4.74 1.03 0.17
N GLY A 24 5.53 1.23 -0.89
CA GLY A 24 6.27 0.13 -1.51
C GLY A 24 7.27 -0.51 -0.58
N PHE A 25 8.01 0.28 0.20
CA PHE A 25 8.98 -0.24 1.15
C PHE A 25 8.32 -0.89 2.38
N ALA A 26 7.09 -0.54 2.69
CA ALA A 26 6.34 -1.24 3.74
C ALA A 26 5.71 -2.53 3.20
N THR A 27 5.16 -2.49 2.00
CA THR A 27 4.39 -3.59 1.43
C THR A 27 5.25 -4.73 0.91
N LEU A 28 6.31 -4.43 0.16
CA LEU A 28 7.14 -5.48 -0.43
C LEU A 28 7.81 -6.37 0.63
N PRO A 29 8.51 -5.83 1.63
CA PRO A 29 9.10 -6.69 2.67
C PRO A 29 8.05 -7.47 3.46
N SER A 30 6.90 -6.85 3.71
CA SER A 30 5.79 -7.53 4.39
C SER A 30 5.30 -8.73 3.58
N GLY A 31 5.20 -8.57 2.26
CA GLY A 31 4.83 -9.67 1.36
C GLY A 31 5.84 -10.79 1.37
N VAL A 32 7.14 -10.45 1.35
CA VAL A 32 8.22 -11.45 1.41
C VAL A 32 8.14 -12.24 2.72
N LEU A 33 8.00 -11.54 3.85
CA LEU A 33 7.90 -12.21 5.15
C LEU A 33 6.65 -13.08 5.25
N LEU A 34 5.53 -12.57 4.79
CA LEU A 34 4.27 -13.31 4.85
C LEU A 34 4.32 -14.57 3.99
N THR A 35 4.92 -14.48 2.81
CA THR A 35 5.09 -15.63 1.93
C THR A 35 6.04 -16.66 2.53
N ALA A 36 7.18 -16.20 3.04
CA ALA A 36 8.20 -17.09 3.58
C ALA A 36 7.74 -17.79 4.87
N LEU A 37 6.92 -17.11 5.68
CA LEU A 37 6.52 -17.60 7.00
C LEU A 37 5.08 -18.09 7.05
N ALA A 38 4.41 -18.22 5.91
CA ALA A 38 2.99 -18.56 5.88
C ALA A 38 2.65 -19.84 6.69
N GLY A 39 3.48 -20.86 6.55
CA GLY A 39 3.26 -22.11 7.27
C GLY A 39 3.60 -22.07 8.76
N VAL A 40 4.21 -20.99 9.22
CA VAL A 40 4.52 -20.80 10.65
C VAL A 40 3.52 -19.83 11.28
N LEU A 41 2.96 -18.94 10.47
CA LEU A 41 2.05 -17.89 10.94
C LEU A 41 0.58 -18.32 10.94
N ASP A 42 0.24 -19.42 10.28
CA ASP A 42 -1.15 -19.85 10.14
C ASP A 42 -1.83 -20.10 11.49
N GLU A 43 -1.21 -20.88 12.37
CA GLU A 43 -1.77 -21.13 13.69
C GLU A 43 -1.83 -19.87 14.56
N PRO A 44 -0.72 -19.13 14.73
CA PRO A 44 -0.78 -17.93 15.57
C PRO A 44 -1.81 -16.90 15.13
N PHE A 45 -2.10 -16.79 13.84
CA PHE A 45 -3.06 -15.80 13.34
C PHE A 45 -4.45 -16.37 13.11
N GLY A 46 -4.59 -17.69 13.06
CA GLY A 46 -5.86 -18.31 12.70
C GLY A 46 -6.24 -18.07 11.24
N ILE A 47 -5.24 -17.98 10.38
CA ILE A 47 -5.43 -17.74 8.94
C ILE A 47 -4.81 -18.91 8.17
N PRO A 48 -5.57 -19.60 7.30
CA PRO A 48 -5.02 -20.73 6.57
C PRO A 48 -3.77 -20.39 5.78
N THR A 49 -2.81 -21.30 5.75
CA THR A 49 -1.53 -21.12 5.04
C THR A 49 -1.74 -20.62 3.60
N GLY A 50 -2.70 -21.21 2.88
CA GLY A 50 -2.96 -20.81 1.49
C GLY A 50 -3.40 -19.35 1.35
N VAL A 51 -4.16 -18.84 2.32
CA VAL A 51 -4.58 -17.44 2.34
C VAL A 51 -3.39 -16.55 2.61
N LEU A 52 -2.53 -16.92 3.56
CA LEU A 52 -1.31 -16.16 3.86
C LEU A 52 -0.36 -16.15 2.66
N LEU A 53 -0.20 -17.27 1.97
CA LEU A 53 0.60 -17.33 0.75
C LEU A 53 0.04 -16.42 -0.34
N GLY A 54 -1.27 -16.48 -0.57
CA GLY A 54 -1.92 -15.65 -1.57
C GLY A 54 -1.76 -14.17 -1.25
N ALA A 55 -1.98 -13.78 -0.01
CA ALA A 55 -1.81 -12.39 0.43
C ALA A 55 -0.35 -11.96 0.31
N GLY A 56 0.58 -12.81 0.73
CA GLY A 56 2.01 -12.51 0.64
C GLY A 56 2.47 -12.29 -0.79
N LEU A 57 2.09 -13.18 -1.69
CA LEU A 57 2.44 -13.06 -3.11
C LEU A 57 1.81 -11.81 -3.73
N PHE A 58 0.57 -11.50 -3.36
CA PHE A 58 -0.06 -10.25 -3.80
C PHE A 58 0.73 -9.04 -3.31
N PHE A 59 1.14 -9.02 -2.05
CA PHE A 59 1.91 -7.91 -1.50
C PHE A 59 3.27 -7.77 -2.16
N VAL A 60 3.92 -8.88 -2.52
CA VAL A 60 5.19 -8.84 -3.25
C VAL A 60 4.98 -8.18 -4.62
N ALA A 61 3.99 -8.64 -5.36
CA ALA A 61 3.71 -8.09 -6.69
C ALA A 61 3.27 -6.63 -6.61
N TRP A 62 2.39 -6.32 -5.67
CA TRP A 62 1.88 -4.96 -5.48
C TRP A 62 2.98 -4.02 -5.01
N GLY A 63 3.75 -4.43 -4.00
CA GLY A 63 4.87 -3.63 -3.50
C GLY A 63 5.92 -3.37 -4.56
N ALA A 64 6.24 -4.36 -5.39
CA ALA A 64 7.16 -4.18 -6.50
C ALA A 64 6.63 -3.18 -7.52
N LEU A 65 5.34 -3.25 -7.86
CA LEU A 65 4.71 -2.29 -8.76
C LEU A 65 4.76 -0.88 -8.18
N VAL A 66 4.43 -0.73 -6.90
CA VAL A 66 4.42 0.57 -6.24
C VAL A 66 5.82 1.16 -6.17
N LEU A 67 6.83 0.35 -5.85
CA LEU A 67 8.22 0.81 -5.88
C LEU A 67 8.65 1.22 -7.28
N PHE A 68 8.27 0.45 -8.28
CA PHE A 68 8.56 0.81 -9.67
C PHE A 68 7.99 2.20 -10.01
N LEU A 69 6.76 2.46 -9.60
CA LEU A 69 6.14 3.76 -9.81
C LEU A 69 6.87 4.87 -9.05
N GLY A 70 7.29 4.57 -7.82
CA GLY A 70 7.96 5.56 -6.96
C GLY A 70 9.37 5.90 -7.40
N PHE A 71 10.05 4.98 -8.09
CA PHE A 71 11.41 5.21 -8.58
C PHE A 71 11.48 5.81 -9.98
N ARG A 72 10.34 6.02 -10.62
CA ARG A 72 10.35 6.68 -11.92
C ARG A 72 10.83 8.13 -11.78
N PRO A 73 11.49 8.67 -12.81
CA PRO A 73 11.94 10.07 -12.78
C PRO A 73 10.81 11.04 -12.45
N VAL A 74 9.64 10.80 -13.01
CA VAL A 74 8.43 11.56 -12.67
C VAL A 74 7.37 10.56 -12.21
N VAL A 75 6.87 10.77 -11.01
CA VAL A 75 5.83 9.91 -10.44
C VAL A 75 4.49 10.31 -11.04
N ASN A 76 3.79 9.33 -11.61
CA ASN A 76 2.51 9.55 -12.25
C ASN A 76 1.41 9.75 -11.20
N ARG A 77 0.77 10.91 -11.24
CA ARG A 77 -0.28 11.26 -10.26
C ARG A 77 -1.50 10.36 -10.36
N ARG A 78 -1.92 10.05 -11.59
CA ARG A 78 -3.09 9.18 -11.80
C ARG A 78 -2.82 7.78 -11.29
N ALA A 79 -1.63 7.26 -11.55
CA ALA A 79 -1.23 5.95 -11.03
C ALA A 79 -1.20 5.97 -9.51
N THR A 80 -0.70 7.04 -8.90
CA THR A 80 -0.67 7.17 -7.44
C THR A 80 -2.07 7.22 -6.85
N ILE A 81 -2.99 7.92 -7.48
CA ILE A 81 -4.38 7.94 -7.04
C ILE A 81 -4.99 6.54 -7.12
N ALA A 82 -4.72 5.82 -8.21
CA ALA A 82 -5.21 4.45 -8.36
C ALA A 82 -4.66 3.53 -7.27
N VAL A 83 -3.37 3.63 -6.97
CA VAL A 83 -2.73 2.86 -5.88
C VAL A 83 -3.38 3.22 -4.55
N GLY A 84 -3.58 4.50 -4.28
CA GLY A 84 -4.21 4.95 -3.04
C GLY A 84 -5.65 4.43 -2.90
N ILE A 85 -6.41 4.44 -3.97
CA ILE A 85 -7.78 3.91 -3.96
C ILE A 85 -7.77 2.40 -3.69
N VAL A 86 -6.88 1.65 -4.34
CA VAL A 86 -6.76 0.21 -4.08
C VAL A 86 -6.39 -0.04 -2.62
N ASN A 87 -5.47 0.73 -2.07
CA ASN A 87 -5.10 0.61 -0.65
C ASN A 87 -6.31 0.88 0.26
N ILE A 88 -7.09 1.91 -0.03
CA ILE A 88 -8.29 2.22 0.75
C ILE A 88 -9.31 1.08 0.67
N VAL A 89 -9.53 0.53 -0.53
CA VAL A 89 -10.44 -0.61 -0.71
C VAL A 89 -9.94 -1.81 0.08
N CYS A 90 -8.64 -2.12 0.00
CA CYS A 90 -8.06 -3.23 0.77
C CYS A 90 -8.21 -3.02 2.28
N ALA A 91 -8.04 -1.79 2.75
CA ALA A 91 -8.23 -1.47 4.17
C ALA A 91 -9.68 -1.68 4.60
N VAL A 92 -10.63 -1.22 3.79
CA VAL A 92 -12.05 -1.44 4.06
C VAL A 92 -12.38 -2.92 4.08
N ASP A 93 -11.84 -3.69 3.13
CA ASP A 93 -12.01 -5.15 3.11
C ASP A 93 -11.49 -5.79 4.41
N GLY A 94 -10.34 -5.35 4.90
CA GLY A 94 -9.80 -5.85 6.16
C GLY A 94 -10.73 -5.57 7.34
N PHE A 95 -11.28 -4.37 7.42
CA PHE A 95 -12.25 -4.04 8.46
C PHE A 95 -13.54 -4.84 8.32
N VAL A 96 -14.01 -5.04 7.10
CA VAL A 96 -15.22 -5.85 6.84
C VAL A 96 -15.01 -7.29 7.28
N VAL A 97 -13.86 -7.88 6.95
CA VAL A 97 -13.51 -9.25 7.36
C VAL A 97 -13.54 -9.36 8.89
N GLU A 98 -12.95 -8.40 9.59
CA GLU A 98 -12.93 -8.40 11.04
C GLU A 98 -14.34 -8.27 11.63
N LEU A 99 -15.11 -7.30 11.14
CA LEU A 99 -16.46 -7.05 11.66
C LEU A 99 -17.44 -8.16 11.34
N ALA A 100 -17.27 -8.81 10.20
CA ALA A 100 -18.14 -9.91 9.79
C ALA A 100 -17.80 -11.22 10.50
N GLY A 101 -16.68 -11.27 11.19
CA GLY A 101 -16.23 -12.49 11.87
C GLY A 101 -15.93 -13.62 10.91
N VAL A 102 -15.39 -13.31 9.75
CA VAL A 102 -15.07 -14.31 8.74
C VAL A 102 -13.79 -15.03 9.14
N GLY A 103 -13.87 -16.37 9.17
CA GLY A 103 -12.73 -17.19 9.53
C GLY A 103 -12.60 -17.37 11.04
N GLU A 104 -11.48 -17.95 11.43
CA GLU A 104 -11.23 -18.27 12.83
C GLU A 104 -10.02 -17.51 13.35
N LEU A 105 -10.01 -16.20 13.10
CA LEU A 105 -8.91 -15.36 13.55
C LEU A 105 -8.69 -15.47 15.04
N THR A 106 -7.44 -15.61 15.42
CA THR A 106 -7.05 -15.50 16.84
C THR A 106 -7.08 -14.02 17.23
N THR A 107 -6.97 -13.75 18.53
CA THR A 107 -6.83 -12.37 19.00
C THR A 107 -5.63 -11.68 18.33
N LEU A 108 -4.51 -12.38 18.22
CA LEU A 108 -3.32 -11.84 17.55
C LEU A 108 -3.60 -11.56 16.08
N GLY A 109 -4.28 -12.48 15.38
CA GLY A 109 -4.66 -12.30 13.99
C GLY A 109 -5.58 -11.11 13.79
N SER A 110 -6.59 -10.94 14.67
CA SER A 110 -7.50 -9.80 14.62
C SER A 110 -6.79 -8.48 14.85
N VAL A 111 -5.94 -8.40 15.88
CA VAL A 111 -5.17 -7.19 16.16
C VAL A 111 -4.28 -6.82 14.97
N LEU A 112 -3.61 -7.82 14.40
CA LEU A 112 -2.73 -7.59 13.26
C LEU A 112 -3.52 -7.13 12.03
N LEU A 113 -4.65 -7.76 11.75
CA LEU A 113 -5.50 -7.39 10.61
C LEU A 113 -6.00 -5.95 10.74
N VAL A 114 -6.48 -5.57 11.91
CA VAL A 114 -6.96 -4.21 12.16
C VAL A 114 -5.81 -3.21 12.05
N ALA A 115 -4.65 -3.52 12.66
CA ALA A 115 -3.49 -2.63 12.61
C ALA A 115 -3.01 -2.42 11.17
N LEU A 116 -2.92 -3.50 10.38
CA LEU A 116 -2.53 -3.39 8.97
C LEU A 116 -3.57 -2.60 8.16
N SER A 117 -4.85 -2.81 8.43
CA SER A 117 -5.91 -2.07 7.75
C SER A 117 -5.81 -0.56 8.03
N VAL A 118 -5.52 -0.19 9.27
CA VAL A 118 -5.31 1.23 9.64
C VAL A 118 -4.10 1.81 8.90
N VAL A 119 -2.99 1.08 8.88
CA VAL A 119 -1.77 1.55 8.19
C VAL A 119 -2.02 1.70 6.70
N VAL A 120 -2.65 0.70 6.08
CA VAL A 120 -2.94 0.73 4.63
C VAL A 120 -3.93 1.86 4.29
N LEU A 121 -4.92 2.09 5.16
CA LEU A 121 -5.84 3.20 4.99
C LEU A 121 -5.10 4.54 5.04
N ALA A 122 -4.21 4.70 6.01
CA ALA A 122 -3.43 5.92 6.16
C ALA A 122 -2.52 6.14 4.94
N LEU A 123 -1.87 5.09 4.45
CA LEU A 123 -1.02 5.16 3.25
C LEU A 123 -1.85 5.53 2.02
N GLY A 124 -3.00 4.90 1.85
CA GLY A 124 -3.89 5.19 0.72
C GLY A 124 -4.40 6.63 0.75
N ALA A 125 -4.83 7.09 1.92
CA ALA A 125 -5.28 8.47 2.10
C ALA A 125 -4.16 9.47 1.82
N LEU A 126 -2.94 9.19 2.31
CA LEU A 126 -1.78 10.04 2.06
C LEU A 126 -1.45 10.11 0.57
N GLN A 127 -1.51 8.98 -0.13
CA GLN A 127 -1.23 8.93 -1.56
C GLN A 127 -2.24 9.75 -2.36
N VAL A 128 -3.52 9.60 -2.07
CA VAL A 128 -4.56 10.37 -2.75
C VAL A 128 -4.39 11.86 -2.44
N PHE A 129 -4.16 12.20 -1.17
CA PHE A 129 -3.94 13.58 -0.76
C PHE A 129 -2.74 14.19 -1.47
N ALA A 130 -1.61 13.50 -1.47
CA ALA A 130 -0.38 14.00 -2.11
C ALA A 130 -0.56 14.18 -3.61
N ALA A 131 -1.26 13.23 -4.26
CA ALA A 131 -1.48 13.27 -5.70
C ALA A 131 -2.46 14.37 -6.11
N THR A 132 -3.48 14.63 -5.30
CA THR A 132 -4.48 15.65 -5.62
C THR A 132 -4.02 17.05 -5.23
N ARG A 133 -3.27 17.16 -4.15
CA ARG A 133 -2.78 18.45 -3.69
C ARG A 133 -1.91 19.14 -4.73
N GLY A 134 -1.02 18.39 -5.36
CA GLY A 134 -0.11 18.95 -6.34
C GLY A 134 -0.78 19.42 -7.62
N SER A 135 -1.99 18.94 -7.91
CA SER A 135 -2.68 19.32 -9.15
C SER A 135 -3.21 20.73 -9.13
N ARG A 136 -3.18 21.40 -8.00
CA ARG A 136 -3.66 22.77 -7.85
C ARG A 136 -2.58 23.83 -8.04
N ALA A 137 -1.37 23.39 -8.14
CA ALA A 137 -0.28 24.36 -8.23
C ALA A 137 -0.09 24.90 -9.63
#